data_fe4eba2d5a6438823de692be4887c8a3
#
_entry.id   fe4eba2d5a6438823de692be4887c8a3
#
_cell.length_a   1.000
_cell.length_b   1.000
_cell.length_c   1.000
_cell.angle_alpha   90.00
_cell.angle_beta   90.00
_cell.angle_gamma   90.00
#
_symmetry.space_group_name_H-M   'P 1'
#
loop_
_entity.id
_entity.type
_entity.pdbx_description
1 polymer ?
#
loop_
_entity_poly.entity_id
_entity_poly.type
_entity_poly.pdbx_seq_one_letter_code
_entity_poly.pdbx_strand_id
1 'polypeptide(L)'
;MRKQIFGLALLFGAGIALGTGTAALAAEKKEELTLAVIRTEEMSTLAKRWEVAIDYLSKTANVNINFYTTTSYASVVEAMLSGFVDVASLGPKIYIVAHEKSGGAIVPLVSYTIPADMFNDKPCGCYLGALVTKTGSGMKTLESTKGKVLALVDPGSTSGNALPRALFAEKIGGKELESYWGRVFYSGSHTASARAIQAGKADAAFLSLGTLRRVIISGEMKKEDFNYLWISPQIPIDVISVDKKRMKPEMVKRLRDAFTGMTKTKAGQAVLAATGWAEFQAAEDDRFDPLRKILALKAKLKKKKK
;
A
#
# COMPACT_ATOMS: atom_id res chain seq x y z
N MET A 1 -89.19 -33.54 -17.01
CA MET A 1 -90.00 -32.39 -17.45
C MET A 1 -89.09 -31.28 -17.92
N ARG A 2 -89.07 -31.05 -19.19
CA ARG A 2 -89.23 -29.80 -19.92
C ARG A 2 -88.26 -28.68 -19.52
N LYS A 3 -87.29 -28.41 -20.46
CA LYS A 3 -87.32 -27.22 -21.41
C LYS A 3 -86.63 -26.02 -20.73
N GLN A 4 -85.75 -25.19 -21.31
CA GLN A 4 -85.59 -24.70 -22.70
C GLN A 4 -84.24 -24.04 -22.85
N ILE A 5 -83.66 -24.21 -23.97
CA ILE A 5 -82.78 -23.46 -24.84
C ILE A 5 -83.02 -21.94 -24.78
N PHE A 6 -81.94 -21.14 -24.67
CA PHE A 6 -81.82 -19.89 -25.47
C PHE A 6 -80.35 -19.60 -25.65
N GLY A 7 -79.93 -19.57 -26.90
CA GLY A 7 -78.58 -19.15 -27.29
C GLY A 7 -78.58 -17.64 -27.46
N LEU A 8 -77.39 -17.06 -27.29
CA LEU A 8 -77.08 -15.78 -27.87
C LEU A 8 -75.56 -15.72 -28.18
N ALA A 9 -75.35 -15.54 -29.46
CA ALA A 9 -74.04 -15.26 -30.01
C ALA A 9 -73.61 -13.84 -29.70
N LEU A 10 -72.37 -13.58 -29.38
CA LEU A 10 -71.77 -12.25 -29.51
C LEU A 10 -70.27 -12.27 -29.66
N LEU A 11 -69.87 -11.94 -30.84
CA LEU A 11 -68.79 -11.03 -31.27
C LEU A 11 -67.40 -11.19 -30.66
N PHE A 12 -66.51 -11.67 -31.53
CA PHE A 12 -65.07 -11.50 -31.46
C PHE A 12 -64.71 -10.05 -31.45
N GLY A 13 -64.10 -9.59 -30.35
CA GLY A 13 -63.34 -8.36 -30.25
C GLY A 13 -61.87 -8.67 -30.14
N ALA A 14 -61.12 -8.63 -31.27
CA ALA A 14 -59.69 -8.74 -31.27
C ALA A 14 -59.07 -7.44 -30.70
N GLY A 15 -58.77 -7.46 -29.40
CA GLY A 15 -57.97 -6.42 -28.73
C GLY A 15 -56.50 -6.73 -28.94
N ILE A 16 -55.84 -6.04 -29.88
CA ILE A 16 -54.39 -6.00 -30.00
C ILE A 16 -53.86 -5.22 -28.81
N ALA A 17 -53.46 -5.91 -27.73
CA ALA A 17 -52.69 -5.31 -26.66
C ALA A 17 -51.24 -5.11 -27.17
N LEU A 18 -50.95 -3.88 -27.60
CA LEU A 18 -49.57 -3.40 -27.78
C LEU A 18 -48.90 -3.41 -26.39
N GLY A 19 -48.30 -4.50 -26.05
CA GLY A 19 -47.40 -4.62 -24.89
C GLY A 19 -46.16 -3.77 -25.14
N THR A 20 -46.18 -2.51 -24.64
CA THR A 20 -44.93 -1.75 -24.46
C THR A 20 -44.13 -2.44 -23.42
N GLY A 21 -43.27 -3.39 -23.87
CA GLY A 21 -42.24 -3.98 -23.05
C GLY A 21 -41.24 -2.89 -22.67
N THR A 22 -41.47 -2.27 -21.51
CA THR A 22 -40.39 -1.54 -20.83
C THR A 22 -39.32 -2.58 -20.48
N ALA A 23 -38.31 -2.70 -21.34
CA ALA A 23 -37.06 -3.36 -20.99
C ALA A 23 -36.50 -2.56 -19.81
N ALA A 24 -36.80 -2.99 -18.58
CA ALA A 24 -36.08 -2.56 -17.41
C ALA A 24 -34.62 -2.95 -17.67
N LEU A 25 -33.79 -1.96 -18.01
CA LEU A 25 -32.34 -2.11 -18.00
C LEU A 25 -31.99 -2.53 -16.56
N ALA A 26 -31.80 -3.85 -16.36
CA ALA A 26 -31.26 -4.34 -15.12
C ALA A 26 -29.91 -3.64 -14.96
N ALA A 27 -29.80 -2.75 -13.97
CA ALA A 27 -28.55 -2.10 -13.65
C ALA A 27 -27.51 -3.20 -13.43
N GLU A 28 -26.51 -3.26 -14.27
CA GLU A 28 -25.45 -4.26 -14.21
C GLU A 28 -24.80 -4.19 -12.81
N LYS A 29 -24.91 -5.25 -12.04
CA LYS A 29 -24.38 -5.32 -10.68
C LYS A 29 -22.87 -5.13 -10.75
N LYS A 30 -22.37 -4.04 -10.16
CA LYS A 30 -20.94 -3.78 -10.13
C LYS A 30 -20.20 -4.93 -9.45
N GLU A 31 -19.04 -5.26 -9.98
CA GLU A 31 -18.15 -6.26 -9.36
C GLU A 31 -17.62 -5.71 -8.03
N GLU A 32 -17.59 -6.56 -7.01
CA GLU A 32 -17.05 -6.23 -5.68
C GLU A 32 -15.57 -6.59 -5.64
N LEU A 33 -14.73 -5.68 -5.16
CA LEU A 33 -13.30 -5.89 -4.96
C LEU A 33 -12.90 -5.53 -3.53
N THR A 34 -11.98 -6.27 -2.95
CA THR A 34 -11.33 -5.90 -1.69
C THR A 34 -9.94 -5.34 -1.96
N LEU A 35 -9.73 -4.07 -1.59
CA LEU A 35 -8.44 -3.39 -1.67
C LEU A 35 -7.81 -3.33 -0.28
N ALA A 36 -6.63 -3.94 -0.14
CA ALA A 36 -5.86 -3.90 1.09
C ALA A 36 -4.68 -2.93 1.01
N VAL A 37 -4.34 -2.34 2.14
CA VAL A 37 -3.18 -1.46 2.27
C VAL A 37 -2.37 -1.84 3.50
N ILE A 38 -1.04 -1.98 3.35
CA ILE A 38 -0.14 -2.16 4.50
C ILE A 38 -0.19 -0.94 5.43
N ARG A 39 -0.15 -1.20 6.73
CA ARG A 39 -0.23 -0.16 7.75
C ARG A 39 1.08 0.63 7.86
N THR A 40 1.22 1.71 7.10
CA THR A 40 2.38 2.61 7.18
C THR A 40 2.22 3.74 8.19
N GLU A 41 0.97 4.02 8.58
CA GLU A 41 0.57 5.10 9.48
C GLU A 41 -0.64 4.67 10.35
N GLU A 42 -1.22 5.57 11.14
CA GLU A 42 -2.42 5.26 11.92
C GLU A 42 -3.60 4.88 11.02
N MET A 43 -4.39 3.88 11.45
CA MET A 43 -5.46 3.30 10.61
C MET A 43 -6.49 4.33 10.16
N SER A 44 -6.88 5.25 11.03
CA SER A 44 -7.85 6.31 10.69
C SER A 44 -7.30 7.29 9.65
N THR A 45 -6.04 7.66 9.74
CA THR A 45 -5.36 8.53 8.76
C THR A 45 -5.20 7.82 7.43
N LEU A 46 -4.79 6.54 7.47
CA LEU A 46 -4.65 5.69 6.30
C LEU A 46 -6.00 5.53 5.56
N ALA A 47 -7.07 5.22 6.30
CA ALA A 47 -8.41 5.05 5.75
C ALA A 47 -8.91 6.33 5.07
N LYS A 48 -8.82 7.50 5.73
CA LYS A 48 -9.20 8.79 5.14
C LYS A 48 -8.45 9.12 3.87
N ARG A 49 -7.16 8.83 3.83
CA ARG A 49 -6.33 9.08 2.64
C ARG A 49 -6.73 8.18 1.46
N TRP A 50 -7.07 6.92 1.72
CA TRP A 50 -7.48 5.99 0.69
C TRP A 50 -8.95 6.15 0.27
N GLU A 51 -9.83 6.66 1.13
CA GLU A 51 -11.23 6.91 0.84
C GLU A 51 -11.41 7.74 -0.45
N VAL A 52 -10.66 8.84 -0.60
CA VAL A 52 -10.71 9.69 -1.79
C VAL A 52 -10.27 8.93 -3.06
N ALA A 53 -9.25 8.09 -2.94
CA ALA A 53 -8.77 7.26 -4.05
C ALA A 53 -9.79 6.15 -4.39
N ILE A 54 -10.36 5.50 -3.39
CA ILE A 54 -11.36 4.44 -3.55
C ILE A 54 -12.61 4.96 -4.24
N ASP A 55 -13.12 6.12 -3.83
CA ASP A 55 -14.27 6.77 -4.47
C ASP A 55 -14.03 7.06 -5.95
N TYR A 56 -12.85 7.58 -6.28
CA TYR A 56 -12.46 7.82 -7.66
C TYR A 56 -12.35 6.51 -8.47
N LEU A 57 -11.64 5.52 -7.93
CA LEU A 57 -11.42 4.23 -8.58
C LEU A 57 -12.73 3.47 -8.78
N SER A 58 -13.61 3.46 -7.78
CA SER A 58 -14.92 2.80 -7.86
C SER A 58 -15.79 3.38 -8.98
N LYS A 59 -15.77 4.69 -9.15
CA LYS A 59 -16.49 5.38 -10.23
C LYS A 59 -15.85 5.14 -11.58
N THR A 60 -14.52 5.27 -11.67
CA THR A 60 -13.79 5.25 -12.94
C THR A 60 -13.64 3.83 -13.50
N ALA A 61 -13.41 2.84 -12.65
CA ALA A 61 -13.33 1.44 -13.04
C ALA A 61 -14.68 0.70 -13.02
N ASN A 62 -15.77 1.37 -12.65
CA ASN A 62 -17.12 0.81 -12.50
C ASN A 62 -17.16 -0.45 -11.62
N VAL A 63 -16.64 -0.34 -10.39
CA VAL A 63 -16.57 -1.40 -9.37
C VAL A 63 -16.98 -0.88 -8.01
N ASN A 64 -17.29 -1.77 -7.07
CA ASN A 64 -17.38 -1.42 -5.65
C ASN A 64 -16.09 -1.88 -4.98
N ILE A 65 -15.42 -0.99 -4.24
CA ILE A 65 -14.17 -1.31 -3.57
C ILE A 65 -14.37 -1.26 -2.06
N ASN A 66 -14.19 -2.41 -1.41
CA ASN A 66 -14.14 -2.54 0.04
C ASN A 66 -12.71 -2.31 0.54
N PHE A 67 -12.53 -1.36 1.46
CA PHE A 67 -11.22 -1.09 2.06
C PHE A 67 -10.91 -2.09 3.18
N TYR A 68 -9.70 -2.64 3.14
CA TYR A 68 -9.21 -3.57 4.16
C TYR A 68 -7.79 -3.20 4.61
N THR A 69 -7.53 -3.31 5.90
CA THR A 69 -6.18 -3.17 6.46
C THR A 69 -6.03 -4.05 7.69
N THR A 70 -4.80 -4.39 8.03
CA THR A 70 -4.45 -5.28 9.14
C THR A 70 -3.39 -4.65 10.03
N THR A 71 -3.12 -5.29 11.16
CA THR A 71 -2.07 -4.87 12.10
C THR A 71 -0.67 -5.25 11.64
N SER A 72 -0.51 -6.18 10.70
CA SER A 72 0.80 -6.61 10.19
C SER A 72 0.85 -6.63 8.66
N TYR A 73 2.03 -6.40 8.09
CA TYR A 73 2.25 -6.45 6.66
C TYR A 73 2.06 -7.87 6.09
N ALA A 74 2.46 -8.89 6.85
CA ALA A 74 2.33 -10.28 6.46
C ALA A 74 0.86 -10.70 6.29
N SER A 75 -0.04 -10.19 7.13
CA SER A 75 -1.47 -10.51 7.05
C SER A 75 -2.12 -10.04 5.75
N VAL A 76 -1.64 -8.94 5.16
CA VAL A 76 -2.11 -8.50 3.82
C VAL A 76 -1.72 -9.52 2.76
N VAL A 77 -0.51 -10.06 2.83
CA VAL A 77 -0.06 -11.10 1.88
C VAL A 77 -0.87 -12.37 2.02
N GLU A 78 -1.11 -12.84 3.24
CA GLU A 78 -1.94 -14.03 3.47
C GLU A 78 -3.39 -13.82 2.98
N ALA A 79 -3.95 -12.63 3.17
CA ALA A 79 -5.26 -12.27 2.65
C ALA A 79 -5.31 -12.26 1.11
N MET A 80 -4.26 -11.81 0.43
CA MET A 80 -4.14 -11.95 -1.03
C MET A 80 -4.01 -13.41 -1.47
N LEU A 81 -3.16 -14.19 -0.83
CA LEU A 81 -2.92 -15.59 -1.16
C LEU A 81 -4.19 -16.44 -0.97
N SER A 82 -5.00 -16.15 0.04
CA SER A 82 -6.29 -16.83 0.26
C SER A 82 -7.40 -16.39 -0.72
N GLY A 83 -7.20 -15.24 -1.42
CA GLY A 83 -8.20 -14.64 -2.31
C GLY A 83 -9.26 -13.81 -1.61
N PHE A 84 -9.05 -13.48 -0.34
CA PHE A 84 -9.89 -12.50 0.36
C PHE A 84 -9.62 -11.07 -0.10
N VAL A 85 -8.39 -10.77 -0.53
CA VAL A 85 -7.95 -9.48 -1.07
C VAL A 85 -7.64 -9.62 -2.55
N ASP A 86 -8.25 -8.77 -3.37
CA ASP A 86 -8.09 -8.75 -4.83
C ASP A 86 -6.98 -7.82 -5.28
N VAL A 87 -6.86 -6.67 -4.61
CA VAL A 87 -5.89 -5.60 -4.90
C VAL A 87 -5.17 -5.21 -3.62
N ALA A 88 -3.85 -5.06 -3.66
CA ALA A 88 -3.13 -4.60 -2.48
C ALA A 88 -2.07 -3.55 -2.79
N SER A 89 -1.97 -2.53 -1.93
CA SER A 89 -0.83 -1.62 -1.89
C SER A 89 0.24 -2.20 -0.98
N LEU A 90 1.36 -2.61 -1.57
CA LEU A 90 2.44 -3.33 -0.91
C LEU A 90 3.75 -2.57 -1.00
N GLY A 91 4.47 -2.49 0.12
CA GLY A 91 5.87 -2.04 0.11
C GLY A 91 6.77 -3.05 -0.62
N PRO A 92 7.96 -2.63 -1.11
CA PRO A 92 8.79 -3.45 -2.00
C PRO A 92 9.14 -4.83 -1.47
N LYS A 93 9.57 -4.94 -0.21
CA LYS A 93 9.93 -6.24 0.37
C LYS A 93 8.73 -7.18 0.45
N ILE A 94 7.59 -6.67 0.93
CA ILE A 94 6.42 -7.53 1.14
C ILE A 94 5.76 -7.91 -0.18
N TYR A 95 5.89 -7.05 -1.21
CA TYR A 95 5.54 -7.41 -2.58
C TYR A 95 6.39 -8.59 -3.08
N ILE A 96 7.73 -8.53 -2.92
CA ILE A 96 8.62 -9.65 -3.30
C ILE A 96 8.15 -10.94 -2.63
N VAL A 97 7.84 -10.92 -1.34
CA VAL A 97 7.34 -12.09 -0.60
C VAL A 97 6.01 -12.59 -1.17
N ALA A 98 5.08 -11.69 -1.49
CA ALA A 98 3.78 -12.05 -2.08
C ALA A 98 3.94 -12.71 -3.46
N HIS A 99 4.80 -12.12 -4.31
CA HIS A 99 5.12 -12.64 -5.63
C HIS A 99 5.73 -14.06 -5.56
N GLU A 100 6.72 -14.25 -4.71
CA GLU A 100 7.38 -15.55 -4.53
C GLU A 100 6.42 -16.60 -3.96
N LYS A 101 5.68 -16.30 -2.89
CA LYS A 101 4.73 -17.22 -2.27
C LYS A 101 3.56 -17.61 -3.20
N SER A 102 3.16 -16.73 -4.09
CA SER A 102 2.11 -16.99 -5.08
C SER A 102 2.61 -17.77 -6.31
N GLY A 103 3.90 -18.09 -6.39
CA GLY A 103 4.52 -18.67 -7.60
C GLY A 103 4.42 -17.71 -8.81
N GLY A 104 4.54 -16.41 -8.58
CA GLY A 104 4.48 -15.38 -9.62
C GLY A 104 3.06 -14.99 -10.04
N ALA A 105 2.03 -15.39 -9.31
CA ALA A 105 0.64 -15.02 -9.62
C ALA A 105 0.33 -13.58 -9.19
N ILE A 106 0.81 -13.16 -8.02
CA ILE A 106 0.69 -11.77 -7.57
C ILE A 106 1.74 -10.94 -8.31
N VAL A 107 1.26 -9.97 -9.09
CA VAL A 107 2.08 -9.13 -9.98
C VAL A 107 1.80 -7.65 -9.75
N PRO A 108 2.74 -6.76 -10.13
CA PRO A 108 2.49 -5.33 -10.09
C PRO A 108 1.41 -4.95 -11.10
N LEU A 109 0.54 -4.04 -10.72
CA LEU A 109 -0.41 -3.40 -11.63
C LEU A 109 0.10 -2.01 -12.03
N VAL A 110 0.32 -1.17 -11.04
CA VAL A 110 0.83 0.19 -11.15
C VAL A 110 1.68 0.56 -9.96
N SER A 111 2.51 1.57 -10.15
CA SER A 111 3.27 2.22 -9.10
C SER A 111 3.16 3.73 -9.26
N TYR A 112 3.33 4.48 -8.20
CA TYR A 112 3.24 5.93 -8.26
C TYR A 112 4.62 6.59 -8.17
N THR A 113 4.66 7.87 -8.56
CA THR A 113 5.76 8.77 -8.22
C THR A 113 5.31 9.73 -7.12
N ILE A 114 6.27 10.25 -6.38
CA ILE A 114 6.07 11.35 -5.43
C ILE A 114 6.70 12.63 -6.01
N PRO A 115 6.14 13.83 -5.74
CA PRO A 115 6.77 15.07 -6.16
C PRO A 115 8.10 15.29 -5.44
N ALA A 116 8.92 16.21 -5.94
CA ALA A 116 10.07 16.73 -5.20
C ALA A 116 9.62 17.28 -3.82
N ASP A 117 10.44 17.05 -2.80
CA ASP A 117 10.12 17.43 -1.43
C ASP A 117 11.39 17.70 -0.60
N MET A 118 11.23 17.88 0.70
CA MET A 118 12.31 18.14 1.64
C MET A 118 13.36 17.01 1.77
N PHE A 119 13.11 15.84 1.18
CA PHE A 119 13.97 14.66 1.21
C PHE A 119 14.40 14.18 -0.19
N ASN A 120 13.73 14.65 -1.24
CA ASN A 120 14.01 14.29 -2.64
C ASN A 120 13.94 15.54 -3.51
N ASP A 121 15.04 15.92 -4.11
CA ASP A 121 15.17 17.15 -4.94
C ASP A 121 14.38 17.05 -6.26
N LYS A 122 13.99 15.85 -6.69
CA LYS A 122 13.28 15.58 -7.94
C LYS A 122 12.12 14.62 -7.72
N PRO A 123 11.07 14.70 -8.54
CA PRO A 123 10.03 13.68 -8.56
C PRO A 123 10.64 12.29 -8.75
N CYS A 124 10.15 11.31 -8.00
CA CYS A 124 10.75 9.98 -7.98
C CYS A 124 9.71 8.88 -7.78
N GLY A 125 9.84 7.76 -8.52
CA GLY A 125 9.20 6.48 -8.21
C GLY A 125 9.96 5.72 -7.13
N CYS A 126 10.54 6.44 -6.18
CA CYS A 126 11.37 5.92 -5.11
C CYS A 126 11.14 6.68 -3.80
N TYR A 127 11.67 6.15 -2.70
CA TYR A 127 11.72 6.81 -1.40
C TYR A 127 13.00 6.42 -0.66
N LEU A 128 13.25 7.07 0.48
CA LEU A 128 14.41 6.83 1.33
C LEU A 128 13.97 6.28 2.70
N GLY A 129 14.77 5.39 3.26
CA GLY A 129 14.72 5.02 4.68
C GLY A 129 15.75 5.80 5.47
N ALA A 130 15.51 6.03 6.75
CA ALA A 130 16.46 6.70 7.62
C ALA A 130 16.52 6.05 9.01
N LEU A 131 17.70 6.14 9.65
CA LEU A 131 17.85 6.04 11.09
C LEU A 131 17.76 7.44 11.67
N VAL A 132 16.79 7.65 12.54
CA VAL A 132 16.57 8.95 13.20
C VAL A 132 16.66 8.83 14.72
N THR A 133 17.07 9.94 15.37
CA THR A 133 17.01 10.14 16.82
C THR A 133 16.37 11.48 17.11
N LYS A 134 15.95 11.74 18.35
CA LYS A 134 15.37 13.04 18.73
C LYS A 134 16.44 14.13 18.81
N THR A 135 16.18 15.29 18.22
CA THR A 135 17.01 16.48 18.42
C THR A 135 17.03 16.87 19.89
N GLY A 136 18.19 17.28 20.40
CA GLY A 136 18.36 17.60 21.83
C GLY A 136 18.56 16.38 22.74
N SER A 137 18.48 15.14 22.23
CA SER A 137 18.72 13.93 23.03
C SER A 137 20.20 13.62 23.32
N GLY A 138 21.12 14.39 22.73
CA GLY A 138 22.55 14.10 22.78
C GLY A 138 23.00 13.00 21.77
N MET A 139 22.08 12.30 21.13
CA MET A 139 22.37 11.21 20.18
C MET A 139 22.53 11.76 18.76
N LYS A 140 23.73 12.22 18.44
CA LYS A 140 24.09 12.82 17.13
C LYS A 140 24.99 11.93 16.27
N THR A 141 25.49 10.83 16.83
CA THR A 141 26.37 9.86 16.13
C THR A 141 25.86 8.44 16.31
N LEU A 142 26.35 7.52 15.50
CA LEU A 142 26.01 6.10 15.65
C LEU A 142 26.45 5.55 17.01
N GLU A 143 27.66 5.90 17.44
CA GLU A 143 28.24 5.44 18.70
C GLU A 143 27.37 5.83 19.87
N SER A 144 26.76 7.02 19.84
CA SER A 144 25.88 7.51 20.91
C SER A 144 24.57 6.71 21.03
N THR A 145 24.22 5.89 20.00
CA THR A 145 23.04 5.03 20.03
C THR A 145 23.32 3.60 20.53
N LYS A 146 24.59 3.23 20.76
CA LYS A 146 24.96 1.90 21.25
C LYS A 146 24.35 1.61 22.60
N GLY A 147 23.75 0.43 22.75
CA GLY A 147 23.06 0.01 24.00
C GLY A 147 21.71 0.69 24.25
N LYS A 148 21.25 1.58 23.38
CA LYS A 148 19.99 2.31 23.47
C LYS A 148 18.80 1.50 22.95
N VAL A 149 17.61 2.08 22.99
CA VAL A 149 16.36 1.45 22.53
C VAL A 149 16.10 1.80 21.07
N LEU A 150 16.00 0.76 20.21
CA LEU A 150 15.68 0.91 18.79
C LEU A 150 14.25 0.49 18.47
N ALA A 151 13.51 1.36 17.78
CA ALA A 151 12.25 1.01 17.15
C ALA A 151 12.45 0.62 15.68
N LEU A 152 11.94 -0.54 15.30
CA LEU A 152 11.71 -0.97 13.94
C LEU A 152 10.21 -0.86 13.63
N VAL A 153 9.82 -0.93 12.35
CA VAL A 153 8.42 -0.75 11.94
C VAL A 153 7.62 -2.04 12.03
N ASP A 154 7.93 -2.98 11.16
CA ASP A 154 7.27 -4.28 10.98
C ASP A 154 8.26 -5.24 10.34
N PRO A 155 8.23 -6.55 10.64
CA PRO A 155 9.11 -7.53 9.99
C PRO A 155 9.06 -7.50 8.46
N GLY A 156 7.91 -7.14 7.87
CA GLY A 156 7.69 -6.98 6.43
C GLY A 156 8.17 -5.64 5.86
N SER A 157 8.47 -4.64 6.68
CA SER A 157 8.88 -3.32 6.20
C SER A 157 10.24 -3.34 5.51
N THR A 158 10.34 -2.66 4.37
CA THR A 158 11.60 -2.49 3.62
C THR A 158 12.53 -1.55 4.34
N SER A 159 12.16 -0.28 4.50
CA SER A 159 12.98 0.77 5.11
C SER A 159 13.04 0.71 6.63
N GLY A 160 11.99 0.21 7.28
CA GLY A 160 11.92 0.11 8.73
C GLY A 160 12.43 -1.20 9.33
N ASN A 161 12.88 -2.17 8.50
CA ASN A 161 13.43 -3.43 9.00
C ASN A 161 14.43 -4.09 8.03
N ALA A 162 14.03 -4.42 6.79
CA ALA A 162 14.81 -5.30 5.94
C ALA A 162 16.14 -4.68 5.47
N LEU A 163 16.11 -3.44 4.97
CA LEU A 163 17.32 -2.71 4.56
C LEU A 163 18.21 -2.35 5.74
N PRO A 164 17.72 -1.85 6.88
CA PRO A 164 18.53 -1.72 8.08
C PRO A 164 19.30 -2.99 8.41
N ARG A 165 18.66 -4.13 8.40
CA ARG A 165 19.32 -5.41 8.67
C ARG A 165 20.29 -5.86 7.58
N ALA A 166 20.10 -5.44 6.34
CA ALA A 166 20.94 -5.83 5.23
C ALA A 166 22.16 -4.91 5.04
N LEU A 167 21.94 -3.59 5.11
CA LEU A 167 22.94 -2.59 4.75
C LEU A 167 23.55 -1.88 5.97
N PHE A 168 22.74 -1.59 6.99
CA PHE A 168 23.22 -0.85 8.14
C PHE A 168 24.12 -1.70 9.06
N ALA A 169 23.97 -3.03 9.03
CA ALA A 169 24.82 -3.93 9.81
C ALA A 169 26.34 -3.68 9.62
N GLU A 170 26.77 -3.31 8.40
CA GLU A 170 28.16 -2.96 8.12
C GLU A 170 28.64 -1.74 8.92
N LYS A 171 27.76 -0.75 9.13
CA LYS A 171 28.07 0.46 9.90
C LYS A 171 28.28 0.19 11.39
N ILE A 172 27.81 -0.96 11.88
CA ILE A 172 27.95 -1.41 13.28
C ILE A 172 28.88 -2.61 13.40
N GLY A 173 29.86 -2.74 12.49
CA GLY A 173 30.89 -3.81 12.51
C GLY A 173 30.35 -5.20 12.19
N GLY A 174 29.34 -5.31 11.33
CA GLY A 174 28.73 -6.57 10.90
C GLY A 174 27.87 -7.26 11.98
N LYS A 175 27.50 -6.55 13.03
CA LYS A 175 26.67 -7.07 14.12
C LYS A 175 25.21 -7.11 13.71
N GLU A 176 24.44 -8.01 14.33
CA GLU A 176 22.97 -7.92 14.27
C GLU A 176 22.49 -6.71 15.09
N LEU A 177 21.34 -6.16 14.73
CA LEU A 177 20.80 -4.97 15.41
C LEU A 177 20.62 -5.22 16.91
N GLU A 178 20.14 -6.40 17.27
CA GLU A 178 19.91 -6.83 18.65
C GLU A 178 21.19 -6.92 19.50
N SER A 179 22.35 -7.07 18.85
CA SER A 179 23.66 -7.10 19.54
C SER A 179 24.29 -5.71 19.68
N TYR A 180 23.78 -4.70 18.97
CA TYR A 180 24.28 -3.34 19.03
C TYR A 180 23.43 -2.45 19.93
N TRP A 181 22.08 -2.56 19.82
CA TRP A 181 21.12 -1.87 20.68
C TRP A 181 20.76 -2.73 21.91
N GLY A 182 20.52 -2.09 23.04
CA GLY A 182 20.12 -2.77 24.29
C GLY A 182 18.73 -3.39 24.22
N ARG A 183 17.83 -2.78 23.44
CA ARG A 183 16.49 -3.30 23.16
C ARG A 183 16.07 -2.94 21.73
N VAL A 184 15.48 -3.91 21.03
CA VAL A 184 14.90 -3.72 19.69
C VAL A 184 13.44 -4.16 19.75
N PHE A 185 12.52 -3.35 19.23
CA PHE A 185 11.09 -3.70 19.15
C PHE A 185 10.46 -3.21 17.86
N TYR A 186 9.30 -3.76 17.53
CA TYR A 186 8.49 -3.32 16.38
C TYR A 186 7.38 -2.40 16.85
N SER A 187 7.31 -1.19 16.28
CA SER A 187 6.32 -0.16 16.61
C SER A 187 4.97 -0.33 15.88
N GLY A 188 4.95 -1.13 14.82
CA GLY A 188 3.77 -1.44 14.00
C GLY A 188 3.54 -0.50 12.82
N SER A 189 4.07 0.73 12.81
CA SER A 189 3.99 1.66 11.67
C SER A 189 5.13 2.68 11.68
N HIS A 190 5.35 3.35 10.55
CA HIS A 190 6.39 4.39 10.46
C HIS A 190 6.04 5.62 11.34
N THR A 191 4.76 5.99 11.41
CA THR A 191 4.33 7.08 12.28
C THR A 191 4.47 6.70 13.76
N ALA A 192 4.16 5.46 14.13
CA ALA A 192 4.37 4.97 15.49
C ALA A 192 5.86 4.98 15.88
N SER A 193 6.78 4.65 14.94
CA SER A 193 8.23 4.79 15.16
C SER A 193 8.64 6.24 15.44
N ALA A 194 8.15 7.21 14.63
CA ALA A 194 8.44 8.62 14.84
C ALA A 194 7.89 9.13 16.18
N ARG A 195 6.65 8.77 16.51
CA ARG A 195 6.03 9.12 17.81
C ARG A 195 6.75 8.49 19.01
N ALA A 196 7.27 7.25 18.86
CA ALA A 196 8.06 6.61 19.91
C ALA A 196 9.33 7.40 20.24
N ILE A 197 10.00 7.98 19.23
CA ILE A 197 11.12 8.90 19.39
C ILE A 197 10.69 10.15 20.17
N GLN A 198 9.61 10.82 19.73
CA GLN A 198 9.15 12.06 20.39
C GLN A 198 8.72 11.83 21.83
N ALA A 199 8.09 10.70 22.10
CA ALA A 199 7.64 10.31 23.44
C ALA A 199 8.75 9.72 24.34
N GLY A 200 9.99 9.59 23.86
CA GLY A 200 11.10 8.98 24.61
C GLY A 200 10.93 7.46 24.87
N LYS A 201 10.04 6.79 24.12
CA LYS A 201 9.84 5.32 24.19
C LYS A 201 10.89 4.56 23.38
N ALA A 202 11.52 5.23 22.42
CA ALA A 202 12.65 4.77 21.67
C ALA A 202 13.70 5.90 21.58
N ASP A 203 14.96 5.52 21.60
CA ASP A 203 16.09 6.44 21.46
C ASP A 203 16.44 6.65 19.98
N ALA A 204 16.28 5.61 19.17
CA ALA A 204 16.49 5.60 17.74
C ALA A 204 15.37 4.84 17.02
N ALA A 205 15.11 5.19 15.75
CA ALA A 205 14.14 4.46 14.94
C ALA A 205 14.56 4.39 13.48
N PHE A 206 14.34 3.25 12.83
CA PHE A 206 14.33 3.16 11.39
C PHE A 206 12.92 3.41 10.87
N LEU A 207 12.79 4.29 9.86
CA LEU A 207 11.49 4.64 9.27
C LEU A 207 11.63 5.09 7.81
N SER A 208 10.49 5.26 7.13
CA SER A 208 10.39 5.83 5.78
C SER A 208 10.36 7.35 5.86
N LEU A 209 11.25 8.02 5.13
CA LEU A 209 11.21 9.49 4.98
C LEU A 209 9.96 9.95 4.22
N GLY A 210 9.42 9.13 3.30
CA GLY A 210 8.16 9.43 2.64
C GLY A 210 6.96 9.46 3.59
N THR A 211 6.94 8.61 4.64
CA THR A 211 5.91 8.69 5.69
C THR A 211 6.19 9.83 6.65
N LEU A 212 7.45 10.03 7.06
CA LEU A 212 7.83 11.15 7.93
C LEU A 212 7.49 12.51 7.29
N ARG A 213 7.72 12.66 5.98
CA ARG A 213 7.30 13.84 5.21
C ARG A 213 5.81 14.16 5.41
N ARG A 214 4.93 13.15 5.34
CA ARG A 214 3.47 13.38 5.55
C ARG A 214 3.16 13.89 6.95
N VAL A 215 3.82 13.33 7.96
CA VAL A 215 3.69 13.79 9.36
C VAL A 215 4.17 15.22 9.53
N ILE A 216 5.25 15.62 8.83
CA ILE A 216 5.78 16.98 8.85
C ILE A 216 4.81 17.94 8.14
N ILE A 217 4.31 17.59 6.96
CA ILE A 217 3.36 18.40 6.20
C ILE A 217 2.04 18.60 6.96
N SER A 218 1.59 17.59 7.72
CA SER A 218 0.39 17.71 8.58
C SER A 218 0.59 18.64 9.79
N GLY A 219 1.82 19.10 10.05
CA GLY A 219 2.17 19.96 11.19
C GLY A 219 2.29 19.21 12.52
N GLU A 220 2.19 17.89 12.55
CA GLU A 220 2.33 17.09 13.78
C GLU A 220 3.78 17.10 14.30
N MET A 221 4.76 17.12 13.40
CA MET A 221 6.19 17.16 13.71
C MET A 221 6.92 18.08 12.74
N LYS A 222 8.17 18.45 13.08
CA LYS A 222 9.06 19.24 12.23
C LYS A 222 10.24 18.40 11.77
N LYS A 223 10.86 18.75 10.64
CA LYS A 223 12.08 18.11 10.15
C LYS A 223 13.21 18.22 11.17
N GLU A 224 13.31 19.36 11.83
CA GLU A 224 14.31 19.72 12.83
C GLU A 224 14.14 18.98 14.16
N ASP A 225 13.02 18.32 14.39
CA ASP A 225 12.79 17.47 15.58
C ASP A 225 13.67 16.21 15.58
N PHE A 226 14.33 15.90 14.45
CA PHE A 226 15.11 14.69 14.26
C PHE A 226 16.54 14.95 13.83
N ASN A 227 17.50 14.19 14.38
CA ASN A 227 18.80 13.97 13.79
C ASN A 227 18.72 12.77 12.83
N TYR A 228 19.31 12.88 11.65
CA TYR A 228 19.32 11.84 10.62
C TYR A 228 20.71 11.18 10.60
N LEU A 229 20.85 10.06 11.29
CA LEU A 229 22.15 9.41 11.47
C LEU A 229 22.55 8.49 10.30
N TRP A 230 21.58 8.05 9.53
CA TRP A 230 21.80 7.26 8.32
C TRP A 230 20.62 7.42 7.38
N ILE A 231 20.94 7.48 6.10
CA ILE A 231 19.95 7.50 5.00
C ILE A 231 20.27 6.35 4.07
N SER A 232 19.24 5.61 3.65
CA SER A 232 19.38 4.47 2.76
C SER A 232 19.67 4.94 1.32
N PRO A 233 20.18 4.03 0.46
CA PRO A 233 20.00 4.18 -0.97
C PRO A 233 18.51 4.32 -1.33
N GLN A 234 18.23 4.77 -2.55
CA GLN A 234 16.87 4.85 -3.07
C GLN A 234 16.21 3.46 -3.06
N ILE A 235 14.97 3.44 -2.59
CA ILE A 235 14.13 2.26 -2.50
C ILE A 235 12.99 2.44 -3.52
N PRO A 236 12.69 1.46 -4.39
CA PRO A 236 11.49 1.54 -5.24
C PRO A 236 10.27 1.87 -4.39
N ILE A 237 9.39 2.73 -4.89
CA ILE A 237 8.15 3.08 -4.18
C ILE A 237 7.22 1.86 -4.09
N ASP A 238 6.23 1.93 -3.20
CA ASP A 238 5.19 0.93 -3.05
C ASP A 238 4.45 0.68 -4.38
N VAL A 239 3.91 -0.51 -4.52
CA VAL A 239 3.24 -0.98 -5.73
C VAL A 239 1.81 -1.41 -5.41
N ILE A 240 0.89 -1.09 -6.31
CA ILE A 240 -0.44 -1.70 -6.33
C ILE A 240 -0.32 -3.03 -7.07
N SER A 241 -0.73 -4.10 -6.42
CA SER A 241 -0.58 -5.47 -6.91
C SER A 241 -1.92 -6.17 -7.02
N VAL A 242 -2.02 -7.10 -7.96
CA VAL A 242 -3.19 -7.95 -8.19
C VAL A 242 -2.77 -9.41 -8.37
N ASP A 243 -3.68 -10.35 -8.12
CA ASP A 243 -3.48 -11.75 -8.51
C ASP A 243 -4.01 -11.97 -9.93
N LYS A 244 -3.08 -12.07 -10.91
CA LYS A 244 -3.42 -12.24 -12.34
C LYS A 244 -4.10 -13.57 -12.68
N LYS A 245 -4.07 -14.55 -11.77
CA LYS A 245 -4.79 -15.84 -11.96
C LYS A 245 -6.25 -15.74 -11.54
N ARG A 246 -6.59 -14.81 -10.66
CA ARG A 246 -7.95 -14.65 -10.12
C ARG A 246 -8.69 -13.47 -10.76
N MET A 247 -8.00 -12.41 -11.09
CA MET A 247 -8.61 -11.22 -11.66
C MET A 247 -8.69 -11.33 -13.19
N LYS A 248 -9.88 -11.06 -13.74
CA LYS A 248 -10.10 -11.05 -15.19
C LYS A 248 -9.24 -9.99 -15.87
N PRO A 249 -8.69 -10.25 -17.07
CA PRO A 249 -7.85 -9.28 -17.80
C PRO A 249 -8.51 -7.92 -18.02
N GLU A 250 -9.84 -7.89 -18.27
CA GLU A 250 -10.61 -6.66 -18.47
C GLU A 250 -10.65 -5.82 -17.19
N MET A 251 -10.76 -6.46 -16.01
CA MET A 251 -10.71 -5.79 -14.73
C MET A 251 -9.33 -5.23 -14.43
N VAL A 252 -8.28 -6.01 -14.70
CA VAL A 252 -6.89 -5.56 -14.60
C VAL A 252 -6.67 -4.31 -15.45
N LYS A 253 -7.18 -4.32 -16.70
CA LYS A 253 -7.09 -3.17 -17.60
C LYS A 253 -7.85 -1.95 -17.05
N ARG A 254 -9.12 -2.12 -16.63
CA ARG A 254 -9.96 -1.03 -16.08
C ARG A 254 -9.30 -0.37 -14.87
N LEU A 255 -8.78 -1.16 -13.95
CA LEU A 255 -8.07 -0.64 -12.77
C LEU A 255 -6.78 0.09 -13.15
N ARG A 256 -5.97 -0.48 -14.06
CA ARG A 256 -4.75 0.17 -14.54
C ARG A 256 -5.06 1.51 -15.20
N ASP A 257 -6.06 1.55 -16.09
CA ASP A 257 -6.48 2.76 -16.78
C ASP A 257 -7.01 3.82 -15.79
N ALA A 258 -7.76 3.40 -14.76
CA ALA A 258 -8.25 4.29 -13.72
C ALA A 258 -7.09 4.94 -12.93
N PHE A 259 -6.08 4.16 -12.53
CA PHE A 259 -4.92 4.70 -11.84
C PHE A 259 -4.09 5.62 -12.73
N THR A 260 -3.71 5.16 -13.92
CA THR A 260 -2.83 5.93 -14.83
C THR A 260 -3.54 7.13 -15.47
N GLY A 261 -4.87 7.14 -15.48
CA GLY A 261 -5.69 8.23 -15.94
C GLY A 261 -5.90 9.37 -14.96
N MET A 262 -5.45 9.25 -13.70
CA MET A 262 -5.70 10.28 -12.66
C MET A 262 -5.20 11.67 -13.07
N THR A 263 -4.06 11.79 -13.74
CA THR A 263 -3.52 13.07 -14.20
C THR A 263 -4.36 13.75 -15.27
N LYS A 264 -5.21 12.99 -15.98
CA LYS A 264 -5.99 13.45 -17.14
C LYS A 264 -7.36 14.05 -16.76
N THR A 265 -7.79 13.93 -15.51
CA THR A 265 -9.10 14.39 -15.05
C THR A 265 -9.00 15.28 -13.82
N LYS A 266 -9.91 16.26 -13.68
CA LYS A 266 -9.97 17.09 -12.47
C LYS A 266 -10.17 16.28 -11.19
N ALA A 267 -11.01 15.25 -11.25
CA ALA A 267 -11.25 14.35 -10.11
C ALA A 267 -9.99 13.55 -9.74
N GLY A 268 -9.28 13.01 -10.73
CA GLY A 268 -8.03 12.29 -10.50
C GLY A 268 -6.92 13.21 -9.95
N GLN A 269 -6.79 14.43 -10.48
CA GLN A 269 -5.84 15.44 -9.96
C GLN A 269 -6.13 15.80 -8.51
N ALA A 270 -7.39 15.88 -8.11
CA ALA A 270 -7.79 16.10 -6.72
C ALA A 270 -7.37 14.93 -5.82
N VAL A 271 -7.48 13.68 -6.30
CA VAL A 271 -6.97 12.50 -5.58
C VAL A 271 -5.45 12.58 -5.40
N LEU A 272 -4.70 12.87 -6.46
CA LEU A 272 -3.25 12.99 -6.40
C LEU A 272 -2.80 14.05 -5.40
N ALA A 273 -3.46 15.22 -5.39
CA ALA A 273 -3.18 16.28 -4.43
C ALA A 273 -3.49 15.86 -2.98
N ALA A 274 -4.63 15.20 -2.74
CA ALA A 274 -5.06 14.77 -1.40
C ALA A 274 -4.17 13.65 -0.82
N THR A 275 -3.60 12.80 -1.68
CA THR A 275 -2.78 11.65 -1.28
C THR A 275 -1.28 11.94 -1.24
N GLY A 276 -0.84 13.03 -1.90
CA GLY A 276 0.56 13.38 -2.07
C GLY A 276 1.28 12.51 -3.12
N TRP A 277 0.53 11.87 -4.01
CA TRP A 277 1.05 11.20 -5.21
C TRP A 277 1.18 12.21 -6.36
N ALA A 278 2.14 12.01 -7.26
CA ALA A 278 2.27 12.85 -8.44
C ALA A 278 1.57 12.23 -9.65
N GLU A 279 1.83 10.96 -9.91
CA GLU A 279 1.21 10.21 -11.02
C GLU A 279 1.31 8.70 -10.77
N PHE A 280 0.53 7.91 -11.50
CA PHE A 280 0.66 6.47 -11.55
C PHE A 280 1.16 6.02 -12.91
N GLN A 281 2.04 5.00 -12.92
CA GLN A 281 2.62 4.38 -14.10
C GLN A 281 2.44 2.86 -14.02
N ALA A 282 2.38 2.19 -15.16
CA ALA A 282 2.47 0.74 -15.20
C ALA A 282 3.76 0.28 -14.48
N ALA A 283 3.67 -0.81 -13.74
CA ALA A 283 4.80 -1.33 -13.00
C ALA A 283 5.07 -2.79 -13.40
N GLU A 284 6.37 -3.11 -13.53
CA GLU A 284 6.84 -4.47 -13.82
C GLU A 284 7.65 -5.02 -12.65
N ASP A 285 7.75 -6.34 -12.58
CA ASP A 285 8.36 -7.05 -11.45
C ASP A 285 9.87 -6.81 -11.32
N ASP A 286 10.57 -6.65 -12.44
CA ASP A 286 12.03 -6.48 -12.52
C ASP A 286 12.54 -5.22 -11.80
N ARG A 287 11.69 -4.21 -11.61
CA ARG A 287 12.05 -3.02 -10.82
C ARG A 287 12.47 -3.34 -9.38
N PHE A 288 12.09 -4.50 -8.87
CA PHE A 288 12.44 -4.97 -7.52
C PHE A 288 13.70 -5.84 -7.48
N ASP A 289 14.32 -6.16 -8.60
CA ASP A 289 15.52 -7.00 -8.67
C ASP A 289 16.73 -6.44 -7.91
N PRO A 290 16.99 -5.12 -7.91
CA PRO A 290 18.06 -4.57 -7.07
C PRO A 290 17.82 -4.86 -5.58
N LEU A 291 16.58 -4.76 -5.12
CA LEU A 291 16.23 -5.06 -3.74
C LEU A 291 16.34 -6.56 -3.45
N ARG A 292 15.91 -7.45 -4.36
CA ARG A 292 16.08 -8.90 -4.24
C ARG A 292 17.56 -9.27 -4.04
N LYS A 293 18.46 -8.66 -4.84
CA LYS A 293 19.91 -8.87 -4.70
C LYS A 293 20.43 -8.48 -3.33
N ILE A 294 20.03 -7.32 -2.81
CA ILE A 294 20.42 -6.85 -1.46
C ILE A 294 19.92 -7.82 -0.38
N LEU A 295 18.66 -8.25 -0.45
CA LEU A 295 18.08 -9.17 0.54
C LEU A 295 18.74 -10.55 0.49
N ALA A 296 19.10 -11.05 -0.71
CA ALA A 296 19.78 -12.32 -0.90
C ALA A 296 21.21 -12.31 -0.35
N LEU A 297 21.95 -11.20 -0.45
CA LEU A 297 23.28 -11.06 0.14
C LEU A 297 23.25 -11.29 1.65
N LYS A 298 22.28 -10.70 2.35
CA LYS A 298 22.13 -10.91 3.80
C LYS A 298 21.86 -12.39 4.13
N ALA A 299 21.01 -13.07 3.38
CA ALA A 299 20.70 -14.47 3.61
C ALA A 299 21.96 -15.36 3.48
N LYS A 300 22.85 -15.07 2.50
CA LYS A 300 24.13 -15.77 2.32
C LYS A 300 25.10 -15.52 3.48
N LEU A 301 25.17 -14.28 3.99
CA LEU A 301 26.05 -13.93 5.12
C LEU A 301 25.62 -14.63 6.42
N LYS A 302 24.30 -14.78 6.66
CA LYS A 302 23.78 -15.56 7.80
C LYS A 302 24.15 -17.05 7.72
N LYS A 303 24.13 -17.66 6.52
CA LYS A 303 24.48 -19.07 6.34
C LYS A 303 25.96 -19.36 6.55
N LYS A 304 26.84 -18.38 6.31
CA LYS A 304 28.32 -18.53 6.54
C LYS A 304 28.74 -18.38 8.01
N LYS A 305 27.85 -17.83 8.87
CA LYS A 305 28.09 -17.61 10.31
C LYS A 305 27.53 -18.72 11.20
N LYS A 306 26.79 -19.68 10.64
CA LYS A 306 26.38 -20.95 11.25
C LYS A 306 27.29 -22.08 10.84
#